data_d95fb80ce179ee73be94f90aabc3ac6d
#
_entry.id   d95fb80ce179ee73be94f90aabc3ac6d
#
_cell.length_a   1.000
_cell.length_b   1.000
_cell.length_c   1.000
_cell.angle_alpha   90.00
_cell.angle_beta   90.00
_cell.angle_gamma   90.00
#
_symmetry.space_group_name_H-M   'P 1'
#
loop_
_entity.id
_entity.type
_entity.pdbx_description
1 polymer ?
#
loop_
_entity_poly.entity_id
_entity_poly.type
_entity_poly.pdbx_seq_one_letter_code
_entity_poly.pdbx_strand_id
1 'polypeptide(L)'
;MAEKLQLSKSDRQKVWWRSTFLQGSWNYERMQNLGWAYALIPAIKKLYTSKEDRAAALERHLEFFNTHPYVAAPIIGVTLALEEERANGAEIDDTAIQGVKIGMMGPLAGVGDPVFWFTVRPILGALGASLAMAGNIVGPLLFFFGWNIIRMAFLWYTQELGYKAGSEITKDLSGGIIQKITKGASILGMFILAVLVERWVSIRFTVNLPSTKLSEGAYIEFPKGNVTGTELQGILGKVADGLSLSPEKANTLQGQLNSLIPGLMGLTLTFLCMWLLKKKVSPITIIIGLFIVGIAARFFGIM
;
A
#
# COMPACT_ATOMS: atom_id res chain seq x y z
N MET A 1 -33.37 -14.01 -31.03
CA MET A 1 -32.68 -13.46 -29.85
C MET A 1 -31.48 -12.70 -30.38
N ALA A 2 -31.33 -11.41 -30.03
CA ALA A 2 -30.12 -10.69 -30.39
C ALA A 2 -28.90 -11.37 -29.76
N GLU A 3 -27.83 -11.48 -30.50
CA GLU A 3 -26.58 -12.04 -30.00
C GLU A 3 -26.07 -11.19 -28.84
N LYS A 4 -25.78 -11.83 -27.69
CA LYS A 4 -25.32 -11.12 -26.51
C LYS A 4 -23.95 -10.49 -26.78
N LEU A 5 -23.85 -9.18 -26.62
CA LEU A 5 -22.58 -8.45 -26.76
C LEU A 5 -21.60 -8.93 -25.68
N GLN A 6 -20.40 -9.31 -26.10
CA GLN A 6 -19.35 -9.73 -25.18
C GLN A 6 -18.01 -9.12 -25.57
N LEU A 7 -17.27 -8.62 -24.57
CA LEU A 7 -15.92 -8.14 -24.75
C LEU A 7 -14.96 -9.32 -24.94
N SER A 8 -14.36 -9.40 -26.10
CA SER A 8 -13.35 -10.41 -26.40
C SER A 8 -12.08 -10.18 -25.54
N LYS A 9 -11.25 -11.23 -25.45
CA LYS A 9 -9.93 -11.08 -24.80
C LYS A 9 -9.09 -9.97 -25.44
N SER A 10 -9.17 -9.82 -26.77
CA SER A 10 -8.48 -8.76 -27.51
C SER A 10 -8.97 -7.36 -27.11
N ASP A 11 -10.27 -7.17 -26.91
CA ASP A 11 -10.81 -5.89 -26.48
C ASP A 11 -10.34 -5.53 -25.08
N ARG A 12 -10.34 -6.49 -24.15
CA ARG A 12 -9.81 -6.32 -22.78
C ARG A 12 -8.30 -6.09 -22.77
N GLN A 13 -7.53 -6.69 -23.69
CA GLN A 13 -6.10 -6.41 -23.85
C GLN A 13 -5.84 -4.95 -24.30
N LYS A 14 -6.69 -4.42 -25.18
CA LYS A 14 -6.58 -2.99 -25.57
C LYS A 14 -6.85 -2.07 -24.39
N VAL A 15 -7.80 -2.40 -23.52
CA VAL A 15 -8.08 -1.66 -22.28
C VAL A 15 -6.89 -1.76 -21.34
N TRP A 16 -6.40 -2.96 -21.09
CA TRP A 16 -5.21 -3.19 -20.27
C TRP A 16 -4.00 -2.37 -20.73
N TRP A 17 -3.70 -2.37 -22.03
CA TRP A 17 -2.59 -1.57 -22.57
C TRP A 17 -2.81 -0.08 -22.30
N ARG A 18 -4.01 0.43 -22.54
CA ARG A 18 -4.34 1.84 -22.31
C ARG A 18 -4.35 2.21 -20.83
N SER A 19 -4.69 1.31 -19.95
CA SER A 19 -4.68 1.54 -18.50
C SER A 19 -3.26 1.82 -17.96
N THR A 20 -2.22 1.46 -18.69
CA THR A 20 -0.84 1.84 -18.33
C THR A 20 -0.59 3.34 -18.35
N PHE A 21 -1.45 4.10 -19.04
CA PHE A 21 -1.42 5.57 -19.14
C PHE A 21 -2.42 6.26 -18.20
N LEU A 22 -2.94 5.55 -17.19
CA LEU A 22 -3.97 6.05 -16.27
C LEU A 22 -3.63 7.43 -15.67
N GLN A 23 -2.36 7.69 -15.39
CA GLN A 23 -1.88 8.95 -14.82
C GLN A 23 -1.36 9.95 -15.87
N GLY A 24 -1.46 9.65 -17.16
CA GLY A 24 -0.91 10.50 -18.24
C GLY A 24 -1.53 11.89 -18.35
N SER A 25 -2.73 12.08 -17.80
CA SER A 25 -3.48 13.34 -17.78
C SER A 25 -3.98 13.68 -16.37
N TRP A 26 -3.19 13.34 -15.34
CA TRP A 26 -3.53 13.59 -13.95
C TRP A 26 -3.72 15.09 -13.68
N ASN A 27 -4.76 15.44 -12.94
CA ASN A 27 -5.08 16.82 -12.58
C ASN A 27 -5.66 16.91 -11.17
N TYR A 28 -5.64 18.09 -10.55
CA TYR A 28 -6.10 18.27 -9.17
C TYR A 28 -7.61 18.23 -9.00
N GLU A 29 -8.38 18.48 -10.05
CA GLU A 29 -9.84 18.57 -9.97
C GLU A 29 -10.48 17.18 -9.90
N ARG A 30 -10.10 16.29 -10.82
CA ARG A 30 -10.71 14.96 -10.97
C ARG A 30 -9.71 13.81 -11.01
N MET A 31 -8.46 14.08 -10.68
CA MET A 31 -7.34 13.17 -10.54
C MET A 31 -7.06 12.33 -11.79
N GLN A 32 -7.45 11.06 -11.81
CA GLN A 32 -7.13 10.10 -12.87
C GLN A 32 -8.29 9.92 -13.88
N ASN A 33 -9.32 10.75 -13.81
CA ASN A 33 -10.57 10.58 -14.56
C ASN A 33 -10.38 10.42 -16.08
N LEU A 34 -9.58 11.29 -16.70
CA LEU A 34 -9.35 11.25 -18.15
C LEU A 34 -8.57 10.02 -18.57
N GLY A 35 -7.55 9.61 -17.78
CA GLY A 35 -6.82 8.36 -18.01
C GLY A 35 -7.72 7.13 -17.86
N TRP A 36 -8.65 7.17 -16.92
CA TRP A 36 -9.68 6.15 -16.76
C TRP A 36 -10.60 6.04 -17.99
N ALA A 37 -11.20 7.15 -18.41
CA ALA A 37 -12.03 7.17 -19.59
C ALA A 37 -11.26 6.75 -20.84
N TYR A 38 -10.01 7.21 -21.01
CA TYR A 38 -9.13 6.81 -22.12
C TYR A 38 -8.89 5.30 -22.17
N ALA A 39 -8.69 4.67 -21.01
CA ALA A 39 -8.50 3.23 -20.94
C ALA A 39 -9.73 2.45 -21.44
N LEU A 40 -10.94 2.93 -21.12
CA LEU A 40 -12.20 2.26 -21.46
C LEU A 40 -12.67 2.48 -22.90
N ILE A 41 -12.13 3.43 -23.66
CA ILE A 41 -12.55 3.74 -25.03
C ILE A 41 -12.69 2.49 -25.93
N PRO A 42 -11.76 1.50 -25.95
CA PRO A 42 -11.92 0.33 -26.81
C PRO A 42 -13.17 -0.49 -26.50
N ALA A 43 -13.47 -0.67 -25.21
CA ALA A 43 -14.66 -1.38 -24.74
C ALA A 43 -15.94 -0.60 -25.06
N ILE A 44 -15.99 0.69 -24.77
CA ILE A 44 -17.13 1.57 -25.06
C ILE A 44 -17.45 1.56 -26.55
N LYS A 45 -16.44 1.65 -27.42
CA LYS A 45 -16.65 1.57 -28.87
C LYS A 45 -17.22 0.24 -29.34
N LYS A 46 -16.92 -0.85 -28.65
CA LYS A 46 -17.43 -2.20 -28.96
C LYS A 46 -18.86 -2.39 -28.46
N LEU A 47 -19.16 -1.90 -27.26
CA LEU A 47 -20.44 -2.11 -26.58
C LEU A 47 -21.54 -1.18 -27.09
N TYR A 48 -21.22 0.07 -27.41
CA TYR A 48 -22.18 1.07 -27.82
C TYR A 48 -22.02 1.45 -29.30
N THR A 49 -23.10 1.34 -30.08
CA THR A 49 -23.06 1.59 -31.53
C THR A 49 -23.37 3.06 -31.86
N SER A 50 -24.30 3.69 -31.13
CA SER A 50 -24.65 5.08 -31.36
C SER A 50 -23.58 6.06 -30.82
N LYS A 51 -23.52 7.24 -31.39
CA LYS A 51 -22.59 8.29 -30.93
C LYS A 51 -23.02 8.85 -29.59
N GLU A 52 -24.32 8.96 -29.38
CA GLU A 52 -24.98 9.45 -28.19
C GLU A 52 -24.68 8.54 -26.99
N ASP A 53 -24.84 7.22 -27.13
CA ASP A 53 -24.56 6.25 -26.06
C ASP A 53 -23.08 6.21 -25.72
N ARG A 54 -22.18 6.33 -26.71
CA ARG A 54 -20.74 6.44 -26.48
C ARG A 54 -20.38 7.69 -25.70
N ALA A 55 -21.02 8.83 -26.03
CA ALA A 55 -20.79 10.08 -25.32
C ALA A 55 -21.26 9.98 -23.87
N ALA A 56 -22.46 9.47 -23.63
CA ALA A 56 -22.99 9.25 -22.28
C ALA A 56 -22.11 8.28 -21.47
N ALA A 57 -21.62 7.19 -22.10
CA ALA A 57 -20.71 6.28 -21.45
C ALA A 57 -19.38 6.94 -21.07
N LEU A 58 -18.81 7.77 -21.94
CA LEU A 58 -17.58 8.50 -21.63
C LEU A 58 -17.78 9.53 -20.54
N GLU A 59 -18.90 10.26 -20.55
CA GLU A 59 -19.23 11.28 -19.57
C GLU A 59 -19.28 10.70 -18.15
N ARG A 60 -19.97 9.54 -17.94
CA ARG A 60 -20.00 8.88 -16.62
C ARG A 60 -18.63 8.40 -16.17
N HIS A 61 -17.70 8.16 -17.09
CA HIS A 61 -16.34 7.76 -16.74
C HIS A 61 -15.36 8.92 -16.54
N LEU A 62 -15.76 10.16 -16.82
CA LEU A 62 -15.01 11.37 -16.52
C LEU A 62 -15.23 11.90 -15.10
N GLU A 63 -16.01 11.23 -14.27
CA GLU A 63 -16.16 11.51 -12.85
C GLU A 63 -14.85 11.31 -12.08
N PHE A 64 -14.77 11.91 -10.89
CA PHE A 64 -13.60 11.79 -10.01
C PHE A 64 -13.19 10.34 -9.79
N PHE A 65 -11.90 10.08 -9.99
CA PHE A 65 -11.29 8.77 -9.72
C PHE A 65 -9.85 8.95 -9.29
N ASN A 66 -9.46 8.34 -8.17
CA ASN A 66 -8.08 8.37 -7.69
C ASN A 66 -7.77 7.13 -6.87
N THR A 67 -6.83 6.33 -7.36
CA THR A 67 -6.29 5.16 -6.66
C THR A 67 -4.85 4.93 -7.09
N HIS A 68 -4.16 3.97 -6.45
CA HIS A 68 -2.87 3.53 -6.97
C HIS A 68 -3.04 2.96 -8.40
N PRO A 69 -2.22 3.40 -9.39
CA PRO A 69 -2.48 3.12 -10.81
C PRO A 69 -2.55 1.64 -11.18
N TYR A 70 -1.84 0.77 -10.46
CA TYR A 70 -1.84 -0.66 -10.79
C TYR A 70 -3.03 -1.41 -10.18
N VAL A 71 -3.44 -1.03 -8.98
CA VAL A 71 -4.65 -1.61 -8.36
C VAL A 71 -5.95 -1.00 -8.88
N ALA A 72 -5.89 -0.08 -9.83
CA ALA A 72 -7.04 0.34 -10.61
C ALA A 72 -7.56 -0.80 -11.53
N ALA A 73 -6.68 -1.72 -11.93
CA ALA A 73 -7.00 -2.78 -12.89
C ALA A 73 -8.19 -3.69 -12.48
N PRO A 74 -8.30 -4.20 -11.25
CA PRO A 74 -9.49 -4.95 -10.84
C PRO A 74 -10.76 -4.11 -10.90
N ILE A 75 -10.70 -2.80 -10.58
CA ILE A 75 -11.86 -1.90 -10.70
C ILE A 75 -12.25 -1.73 -12.17
N ILE A 76 -11.26 -1.56 -13.06
CA ILE A 76 -11.47 -1.52 -14.51
C ILE A 76 -12.18 -2.81 -14.96
N GLY A 77 -11.72 -3.97 -14.52
CA GLY A 77 -12.31 -5.26 -14.83
C GLY A 77 -13.78 -5.35 -14.45
N VAL A 78 -14.13 -5.01 -13.22
CA VAL A 78 -15.52 -4.98 -12.73
C VAL A 78 -16.35 -3.98 -13.56
N THR A 79 -15.81 -2.78 -13.81
CA THR A 79 -16.50 -1.76 -14.63
C THR A 79 -16.77 -2.25 -16.05
N LEU A 80 -15.83 -2.96 -16.67
CA LEU A 80 -16.03 -3.56 -17.99
C LEU A 80 -17.20 -4.56 -18.02
N ALA A 81 -17.32 -5.39 -16.99
CA ALA A 81 -18.43 -6.34 -16.87
C ALA A 81 -19.77 -5.62 -16.67
N LEU A 82 -19.81 -4.57 -15.85
CA LEU A 82 -21.02 -3.78 -15.65
C LEU A 82 -21.45 -3.07 -16.94
N GLU A 83 -20.52 -2.46 -17.67
CA GLU A 83 -20.81 -1.82 -18.95
C GLU A 83 -21.28 -2.83 -20.01
N GLU A 84 -20.73 -4.04 -20.02
CA GLU A 84 -21.14 -5.12 -20.92
C GLU A 84 -22.56 -5.57 -20.62
N GLU A 85 -22.93 -5.81 -19.38
CA GLU A 85 -24.29 -6.21 -19.02
C GLU A 85 -25.29 -5.06 -19.24
N ARG A 86 -24.91 -3.81 -18.97
CA ARG A 86 -25.73 -2.65 -19.32
C ARG A 86 -26.00 -2.55 -20.82
N ALA A 87 -25.00 -2.74 -21.65
CA ALA A 87 -25.13 -2.74 -23.11
C ALA A 87 -26.01 -3.90 -23.61
N ASN A 88 -26.13 -4.98 -22.84
CA ASN A 88 -27.03 -6.10 -23.11
C ASN A 88 -28.46 -5.89 -22.54
N GLY A 89 -28.76 -4.71 -21.99
CA GLY A 89 -30.10 -4.36 -21.53
C GLY A 89 -30.35 -4.62 -20.03
N ALA A 90 -29.32 -4.91 -19.24
CA ALA A 90 -29.47 -4.99 -17.78
C ALA A 90 -29.76 -3.60 -17.18
N GLU A 91 -30.64 -3.54 -16.18
CA GLU A 91 -30.99 -2.31 -15.44
C GLU A 91 -29.85 -1.90 -14.49
N ILE A 92 -28.72 -1.49 -15.06
CA ILE A 92 -27.56 -0.97 -14.34
C ILE A 92 -27.50 0.53 -14.59
N ASP A 93 -27.72 1.33 -13.54
CA ASP A 93 -27.64 2.78 -13.60
C ASP A 93 -26.21 3.32 -13.43
N ASP A 94 -26.05 4.62 -13.66
CA ASP A 94 -24.74 5.28 -13.49
C ASP A 94 -24.28 5.25 -12.03
N THR A 95 -25.22 5.26 -11.08
CA THR A 95 -24.94 5.23 -9.64
C THR A 95 -24.30 3.91 -9.23
N ALA A 96 -24.77 2.79 -9.79
CA ALA A 96 -24.19 1.47 -9.52
C ALA A 96 -22.73 1.38 -10.02
N ILE A 97 -22.46 1.86 -11.25
CA ILE A 97 -21.10 1.88 -11.82
C ILE A 97 -20.18 2.79 -11.00
N GLN A 98 -20.64 3.99 -10.66
CA GLN A 98 -19.87 4.92 -9.82
C GLN A 98 -19.69 4.40 -8.40
N GLY A 99 -20.68 3.73 -7.83
CA GLY A 99 -20.60 3.11 -6.51
C GLY A 99 -19.45 2.11 -6.40
N VAL A 100 -19.24 1.28 -7.43
CA VAL A 100 -18.10 0.36 -7.49
C VAL A 100 -16.77 1.11 -7.55
N LYS A 101 -16.66 2.10 -8.43
CA LYS A 101 -15.44 2.92 -8.57
C LYS A 101 -15.08 3.59 -7.25
N ILE A 102 -16.03 4.31 -6.65
CA ILE A 102 -15.84 5.05 -5.40
C ILE A 102 -15.57 4.10 -4.23
N GLY A 103 -16.33 3.00 -4.13
CA GLY A 103 -16.21 2.04 -3.03
C GLY A 103 -14.88 1.31 -3.00
N MET A 104 -14.27 1.07 -4.16
CA MET A 104 -13.02 0.32 -4.26
C MET A 104 -11.76 1.20 -4.33
N MET A 105 -11.85 2.45 -4.81
CA MET A 105 -10.65 3.26 -5.06
C MET A 105 -9.82 3.54 -3.81
N GLY A 106 -10.45 3.89 -2.69
CA GLY A 106 -9.77 4.16 -1.43
C GLY A 106 -9.11 2.93 -0.80
N PRO A 107 -9.88 1.87 -0.52
CA PRO A 107 -9.33 0.63 0.02
C PRO A 107 -8.20 0.03 -0.81
N LEU A 108 -8.33 0.04 -2.13
CA LEU A 108 -7.28 -0.51 -3.00
C LEU A 108 -6.05 0.40 -3.07
N ALA A 109 -6.18 1.74 -2.95
CA ALA A 109 -5.03 2.62 -2.79
C ALA A 109 -4.23 2.25 -1.54
N GLY A 110 -4.93 1.99 -0.41
CA GLY A 110 -4.31 1.54 0.83
C GLY A 110 -3.54 0.21 0.72
N VAL A 111 -3.84 -0.61 -0.27
CA VAL A 111 -3.08 -1.84 -0.60
C VAL A 111 -1.97 -1.54 -1.62
N GLY A 112 -2.28 -0.77 -2.65
CA GLY A 112 -1.39 -0.55 -3.80
C GLY A 112 -0.16 0.27 -3.47
N ASP A 113 -0.33 1.38 -2.74
CA ASP A 113 0.78 2.27 -2.41
C ASP A 113 1.86 1.55 -1.57
N PRO A 114 1.51 0.83 -0.50
CA PRO A 114 2.49 0.05 0.26
C PRO A 114 3.20 -1.02 -0.54
N VAL A 115 2.46 -1.78 -1.31
CA VAL A 115 3.01 -2.91 -2.07
C VAL A 115 3.93 -2.41 -3.17
N PHE A 116 3.48 -1.47 -4.00
CA PHE A 116 4.25 -1.07 -5.18
C PHE A 116 5.25 0.04 -4.90
N TRP A 117 4.83 1.15 -4.23
CA TRP A 117 5.70 2.30 -4.02
C TRP A 117 6.68 2.10 -2.87
N PHE A 118 6.26 1.41 -1.81
CA PHE A 118 7.08 1.27 -0.60
C PHE A 118 7.72 -0.12 -0.42
N THR A 119 7.41 -1.10 -1.27
CA THR A 119 8.01 -2.44 -1.18
C THR A 119 8.67 -2.86 -2.50
N VAL A 120 7.90 -3.15 -3.53
CA VAL A 120 8.43 -3.76 -4.77
C VAL A 120 9.42 -2.84 -5.48
N ARG A 121 9.04 -1.57 -5.66
CA ARG A 121 9.89 -0.60 -6.39
C ARG A 121 11.19 -0.27 -5.66
N PRO A 122 11.20 0.01 -4.34
CA PRO A 122 12.45 0.21 -3.60
C PRO A 122 13.36 -1.02 -3.59
N ILE A 123 12.83 -2.23 -3.46
CA ILE A 123 13.63 -3.46 -3.49
C ILE A 123 14.31 -3.62 -4.85
N LEU A 124 13.57 -3.53 -5.95
CA LEU A 124 14.14 -3.61 -7.29
C LEU A 124 15.13 -2.46 -7.55
N GLY A 125 14.83 -1.25 -7.06
CA GLY A 125 15.69 -0.09 -7.16
C GLY A 125 17.01 -0.28 -6.42
N ALA A 126 16.96 -0.78 -5.19
CA ALA A 126 18.16 -1.05 -4.39
C ALA A 126 19.05 -2.14 -5.02
N LEU A 127 18.45 -3.22 -5.49
CA LEU A 127 19.18 -4.29 -6.20
C LEU A 127 19.78 -3.77 -7.50
N GLY A 128 19.03 -3.02 -8.29
CA GLY A 128 19.51 -2.40 -9.53
C GLY A 128 20.65 -1.43 -9.29
N ALA A 129 20.52 -0.56 -8.28
CA ALA A 129 21.53 0.40 -7.90
C ALA A 129 22.83 -0.28 -7.40
N SER A 130 22.71 -1.31 -6.58
CA SER A 130 23.87 -2.07 -6.07
C SER A 130 24.70 -2.69 -7.21
N LEU A 131 24.02 -3.29 -8.21
CA LEU A 131 24.71 -3.82 -9.39
C LEU A 131 25.32 -2.73 -10.26
N ALA A 132 24.62 -1.61 -10.44
CA ALA A 132 25.11 -0.48 -11.22
C ALA A 132 26.34 0.18 -10.59
N MET A 133 26.37 0.31 -9.26
CA MET A 133 27.55 0.82 -8.53
C MET A 133 28.78 -0.07 -8.70
N ALA A 134 28.60 -1.37 -8.91
CA ALA A 134 29.67 -2.29 -9.29
C ALA A 134 30.05 -2.24 -10.78
N GLY A 135 29.56 -1.26 -11.55
CA GLY A 135 29.80 -1.12 -12.98
C GLY A 135 29.03 -2.11 -13.86
N ASN A 136 28.06 -2.85 -13.30
CA ASN A 136 27.33 -3.87 -14.03
C ASN A 136 26.06 -3.30 -14.68
N ILE A 137 25.99 -3.35 -16.03
CA ILE A 137 24.84 -2.88 -16.82
C ILE A 137 23.55 -3.69 -16.53
N VAL A 138 23.65 -4.87 -15.96
CA VAL A 138 22.50 -5.67 -15.57
C VAL A 138 21.64 -4.95 -14.51
N GLY A 139 22.23 -4.07 -13.70
CA GLY A 139 21.53 -3.31 -12.69
C GLY A 139 20.33 -2.48 -13.23
N PRO A 140 20.56 -1.51 -14.13
CA PRO A 140 19.48 -0.75 -14.79
C PRO A 140 18.50 -1.64 -15.56
N LEU A 141 18.98 -2.68 -16.24
CA LEU A 141 18.12 -3.61 -16.97
C LEU A 141 17.23 -4.43 -16.04
N LEU A 142 17.76 -4.90 -14.91
CA LEU A 142 16.99 -5.60 -13.88
C LEU A 142 15.83 -4.72 -13.37
N PHE A 143 16.14 -3.46 -13.04
CA PHE A 143 15.12 -2.53 -12.58
C PHE A 143 14.06 -2.29 -13.68
N PHE A 144 14.48 -1.96 -14.89
CA PHE A 144 13.58 -1.64 -15.99
C PHE A 144 12.68 -2.83 -16.36
N PHE A 145 13.26 -3.99 -16.64
CA PHE A 145 12.48 -5.16 -17.06
C PHE A 145 11.72 -5.77 -15.89
N GLY A 146 12.34 -5.94 -14.73
CA GLY A 146 11.69 -6.50 -13.54
C GLY A 146 10.47 -5.69 -13.13
N TRP A 147 10.61 -4.35 -13.06
CA TRP A 147 9.49 -3.46 -12.74
C TRP A 147 8.37 -3.54 -13.79
N ASN A 148 8.71 -3.46 -15.08
CA ASN A 148 7.70 -3.47 -16.13
C ASN A 148 7.00 -4.82 -16.25
N ILE A 149 7.70 -5.94 -16.11
CA ILE A 149 7.10 -7.28 -16.14
C ILE A 149 6.11 -7.44 -14.98
N ILE A 150 6.53 -7.11 -13.76
CA ILE A 150 5.67 -7.25 -12.57
C ILE A 150 4.41 -6.39 -12.72
N ARG A 151 4.54 -5.09 -13.05
CA ARG A 151 3.39 -4.20 -13.16
C ARG A 151 2.45 -4.60 -14.28
N MET A 152 2.97 -4.99 -15.44
CA MET A 152 2.15 -5.36 -16.60
C MET A 152 1.42 -6.67 -16.37
N ALA A 153 2.08 -7.66 -15.78
CA ALA A 153 1.45 -8.91 -15.40
C ALA A 153 0.35 -8.67 -14.35
N PHE A 154 0.65 -7.88 -13.31
CA PHE A 154 -0.32 -7.56 -12.28
C PHE A 154 -1.56 -6.86 -12.85
N LEU A 155 -1.38 -5.83 -13.68
CA LEU A 155 -2.47 -5.13 -14.35
C LEU A 155 -3.35 -6.09 -15.16
N TRP A 156 -2.75 -6.99 -15.95
CA TRP A 156 -3.50 -7.93 -16.78
C TRP A 156 -4.30 -8.93 -15.93
N TYR A 157 -3.61 -9.64 -15.02
CA TYR A 157 -4.26 -10.69 -14.24
C TYR A 157 -5.35 -10.16 -13.32
N THR A 158 -5.14 -8.99 -12.71
CA THR A 158 -6.13 -8.40 -11.81
C THR A 158 -7.29 -7.75 -12.56
N GLN A 159 -7.08 -7.22 -13.78
CA GLN A 159 -8.18 -6.79 -14.64
C GLN A 159 -9.07 -7.99 -15.04
N GLU A 160 -8.48 -9.11 -15.46
CA GLU A 160 -9.23 -10.31 -15.80
C GLU A 160 -9.97 -10.90 -14.59
N LEU A 161 -9.35 -10.88 -13.41
CA LEU A 161 -10.01 -11.27 -12.17
C LEU A 161 -11.21 -10.38 -11.88
N GLY A 162 -11.04 -9.06 -11.97
CA GLY A 162 -12.12 -8.08 -11.78
C GLY A 162 -13.25 -8.26 -12.80
N TYR A 163 -12.93 -8.52 -14.07
CA TYR A 163 -13.92 -8.75 -15.11
C TYR A 163 -14.77 -10.02 -14.82
N LYS A 164 -14.12 -11.12 -14.44
CA LYS A 164 -14.82 -12.34 -14.03
C LYS A 164 -15.70 -12.12 -12.80
N ALA A 165 -15.15 -11.49 -11.77
CA ALA A 165 -15.91 -11.17 -10.56
C ALA A 165 -17.10 -10.25 -10.87
N GLY A 166 -16.91 -9.25 -11.73
CA GLY A 166 -17.97 -8.34 -12.17
C GLY A 166 -19.10 -9.07 -12.89
N SER A 167 -18.78 -10.01 -13.78
CA SER A 167 -19.79 -10.83 -14.48
C SER A 167 -20.58 -11.76 -13.54
N GLU A 168 -20.01 -12.15 -12.40
CA GLU A 168 -20.73 -12.90 -11.38
C GLU A 168 -21.61 -11.99 -10.52
N ILE A 169 -21.12 -10.78 -10.19
CA ILE A 169 -21.86 -9.75 -9.45
C ILE A 169 -23.13 -9.35 -10.19
N THR A 170 -23.07 -9.23 -11.52
CA THR A 170 -24.22 -8.82 -12.33
C THR A 170 -25.32 -9.89 -12.37
N LYS A 171 -24.99 -11.15 -12.16
CA LYS A 171 -25.97 -12.25 -12.04
C LYS A 171 -26.75 -12.20 -10.72
N ASP A 172 -26.17 -11.59 -9.69
CA ASP A 172 -26.78 -11.48 -8.34
C ASP A 172 -26.67 -10.03 -7.81
N LEU A 173 -27.25 -9.09 -8.56
CA LEU A 173 -27.29 -7.67 -8.18
C LEU A 173 -27.97 -7.42 -6.83
N SER A 174 -28.87 -8.30 -6.40
CA SER A 174 -29.57 -8.23 -5.12
C SER A 174 -28.81 -8.81 -3.92
N GLY A 175 -27.75 -9.61 -4.17
CA GLY A 175 -27.05 -10.36 -3.12
C GLY A 175 -26.01 -9.60 -2.29
N GLY A 176 -25.83 -8.28 -2.54
CA GLY A 176 -24.89 -7.47 -1.75
C GLY A 176 -23.40 -7.86 -1.91
N ILE A 177 -23.04 -8.54 -3.01
CA ILE A 177 -21.66 -8.98 -3.30
C ILE A 177 -20.71 -7.79 -3.39
N ILE A 178 -21.14 -6.67 -4.02
CA ILE A 178 -20.33 -5.44 -4.13
C ILE A 178 -19.97 -4.93 -2.73
N GLN A 179 -20.93 -4.88 -1.81
CA GLN A 179 -20.66 -4.46 -0.42
C GLN A 179 -19.69 -5.40 0.28
N LYS A 180 -19.78 -6.72 0.06
CA LYS A 180 -18.85 -7.70 0.63
C LYS A 180 -17.43 -7.53 0.10
N ILE A 181 -17.26 -7.32 -1.21
CA ILE A 181 -15.95 -7.08 -1.83
C ILE A 181 -15.35 -5.77 -1.31
N THR A 182 -16.12 -4.67 -1.30
CA THR A 182 -15.68 -3.37 -0.78
C THR A 182 -15.28 -3.47 0.69
N LYS A 183 -16.08 -4.18 1.51
CA LYS A 183 -15.76 -4.41 2.92
C LYS A 183 -14.48 -5.25 3.08
N GLY A 184 -14.32 -6.31 2.29
CA GLY A 184 -13.11 -7.13 2.29
C GLY A 184 -11.87 -6.33 1.89
N ALA A 185 -11.96 -5.53 0.82
CA ALA A 185 -10.87 -4.65 0.40
C ALA A 185 -10.54 -3.59 1.47
N SER A 186 -11.55 -3.03 2.15
CA SER A 186 -11.35 -2.09 3.27
C SER A 186 -10.62 -2.74 4.43
N ILE A 187 -11.01 -3.96 4.83
CA ILE A 187 -10.36 -4.71 5.91
C ILE A 187 -8.90 -4.99 5.54
N LEU A 188 -8.63 -5.47 4.33
CA LEU A 188 -7.28 -5.74 3.85
C LEU A 188 -6.43 -4.45 3.82
N GLY A 189 -6.98 -3.35 3.29
CA GLY A 189 -6.31 -2.05 3.27
C GLY A 189 -5.96 -1.54 4.67
N MET A 190 -6.90 -1.63 5.61
CA MET A 190 -6.67 -1.27 7.01
C MET A 190 -5.59 -2.14 7.67
N PHE A 191 -5.59 -3.44 7.42
CA PHE A 191 -4.57 -4.36 7.92
C PHE A 191 -3.17 -3.98 7.39
N ILE A 192 -3.04 -3.75 6.09
CA ILE A 192 -1.76 -3.35 5.48
C ILE A 192 -1.30 -1.99 6.02
N LEU A 193 -2.19 -1.01 6.16
CA LEU A 193 -1.86 0.28 6.75
C LEU A 193 -1.36 0.14 8.19
N ALA A 194 -1.98 -0.72 9.00
CA ALA A 194 -1.54 -0.97 10.37
C ALA A 194 -0.10 -1.54 10.43
N VAL A 195 0.22 -2.52 9.56
CA VAL A 195 1.58 -3.07 9.43
C VAL A 195 2.58 -2.01 9.01
N LEU A 196 2.19 -1.09 8.11
CA LEU A 196 3.08 -0.01 7.69
C LEU A 196 3.31 1.01 8.79
N VAL A 197 2.29 1.37 9.55
CA VAL A 197 2.45 2.25 10.72
C VAL A 197 3.49 1.66 11.67
N GLU A 198 3.38 0.39 12.00
CA GLU A 198 4.35 -0.29 12.86
C GLU A 198 5.77 -0.26 12.26
N ARG A 199 5.91 -0.51 10.98
CA ARG A 199 7.21 -0.64 10.31
C ARG A 199 7.89 0.69 9.99
N TRP A 200 7.13 1.74 9.71
CA TRP A 200 7.66 3.02 9.20
C TRP A 200 7.58 4.18 10.17
N VAL A 201 6.65 4.14 11.13
CA VAL A 201 6.53 5.16 12.16
C VAL A 201 7.36 4.74 13.36
N SER A 202 8.63 5.13 13.40
CA SER A 202 9.51 4.88 14.54
C SER A 202 9.76 6.15 15.34
N ILE A 203 9.33 6.16 16.58
CA ILE A 203 9.66 7.19 17.56
C ILE A 203 10.66 6.57 18.52
N ARG A 204 11.82 7.20 18.68
CA ARG A 204 12.88 6.69 19.56
C ARG A 204 13.18 7.71 20.67
N PHE A 205 12.87 7.31 21.88
CA PHE A 205 13.23 8.11 23.06
C PHE A 205 14.66 7.80 23.48
N THR A 206 15.44 8.88 23.67
CA THR A 206 16.84 8.80 24.13
C THR A 206 16.97 8.90 25.65
N VAL A 207 15.85 9.12 26.37
CA VAL A 207 15.82 9.25 27.81
C VAL A 207 16.23 7.95 28.49
N ASN A 208 17.32 8.01 29.25
CA ASN A 208 17.78 6.90 30.09
C ASN A 208 17.07 6.96 31.46
N LEU A 209 16.56 5.82 31.87
CA LEU A 209 16.02 5.59 33.20
C LEU A 209 17.12 5.04 34.10
N PRO A 210 16.96 5.12 35.46
CA PRO A 210 17.92 4.54 36.37
C PRO A 210 18.23 3.08 36.03
N SER A 211 19.52 2.73 36.00
CA SER A 211 19.96 1.35 35.74
C SER A 211 19.55 0.44 36.89
N THR A 212 19.26 -0.82 36.58
CA THR A 212 18.95 -1.83 37.58
C THR A 212 20.15 -2.75 37.73
N LYS A 213 20.65 -2.94 38.94
CA LYS A 213 21.70 -3.90 39.24
C LYS A 213 21.18 -5.32 38.99
N LEU A 214 21.94 -6.08 38.24
CA LEU A 214 21.65 -7.50 37.99
C LEU A 214 22.12 -8.33 39.19
N SER A 215 21.41 -9.43 39.45
CA SER A 215 21.85 -10.41 40.44
C SER A 215 23.16 -11.09 40.04
N GLU A 216 23.92 -11.56 41.01
CA GLU A 216 25.12 -12.40 40.77
C GLU A 216 24.77 -13.59 39.86
N GLY A 217 25.61 -13.83 38.88
CA GLY A 217 25.39 -14.88 37.87
C GLY A 217 24.54 -14.47 36.65
N ALA A 218 23.91 -13.30 36.64
CA ALA A 218 23.14 -12.79 35.49
C ALA A 218 23.99 -11.92 34.54
N TYR A 219 25.26 -11.71 34.84
CA TYR A 219 26.18 -10.96 34.01
C TYR A 219 27.55 -11.68 33.97
N ILE A 220 28.38 -11.30 32.99
CA ILE A 220 29.69 -11.88 32.79
C ILE A 220 30.70 -11.11 33.63
N GLU A 221 31.32 -11.80 34.61
CA GLU A 221 32.44 -11.28 35.32
C GLU A 221 33.71 -11.50 34.49
N PHE A 222 34.35 -10.43 34.08
CA PHE A 222 35.63 -10.48 33.36
C PHE A 222 36.79 -10.66 34.33
N PRO A 223 37.71 -11.59 34.07
CA PRO A 223 38.88 -11.77 34.90
C PRO A 223 39.77 -10.50 34.91
N LYS A 224 40.35 -10.19 36.07
CA LYS A 224 41.27 -9.09 36.23
C LYS A 224 42.67 -9.58 35.81
N GLY A 225 43.00 -9.59 34.54
CA GLY A 225 44.31 -9.98 34.04
C GLY A 225 44.27 -10.53 32.61
N ASN A 226 45.34 -11.22 32.20
CA ASN A 226 45.40 -11.85 30.88
C ASN A 226 44.43 -13.03 30.81
N VAL A 227 43.53 -12.97 29.85
CA VAL A 227 42.54 -14.02 29.63
C VAL A 227 43.19 -15.21 28.92
N THR A 228 43.09 -16.38 29.51
CA THR A 228 43.53 -17.64 28.89
C THR A 228 42.53 -18.11 27.83
N GLY A 229 42.97 -19.03 26.90
CA GLY A 229 42.10 -19.51 25.84
C GLY A 229 40.84 -20.24 26.35
N THR A 230 40.95 -20.96 27.47
CA THR A 230 39.84 -21.67 28.13
C THR A 230 38.87 -20.70 28.80
N GLU A 231 39.35 -19.63 29.42
CA GLU A 231 38.49 -18.58 29.99
C GLU A 231 37.76 -17.81 28.90
N LEU A 232 38.45 -17.55 27.78
CA LEU A 232 37.81 -16.89 26.62
C LEU A 232 36.66 -17.73 26.05
N GLN A 233 36.86 -19.03 25.92
CA GLN A 233 35.79 -19.95 25.49
C GLN A 233 34.61 -19.96 26.46
N GLY A 234 34.89 -19.95 27.77
CA GLY A 234 33.81 -19.83 28.79
C GLY A 234 33.06 -18.51 28.74
N ILE A 235 33.77 -17.40 28.50
CA ILE A 235 33.13 -16.08 28.30
C ILE A 235 32.28 -16.06 27.05
N LEU A 236 32.77 -16.56 25.92
CA LEU A 236 32.03 -16.66 24.66
C LEU A 236 30.79 -17.53 24.80
N GLY A 237 30.88 -18.64 25.54
CA GLY A 237 29.72 -19.48 25.87
C GLY A 237 28.65 -18.68 26.62
N LYS A 238 29.03 -17.94 27.68
CA LYS A 238 28.12 -17.10 28.45
C LYS A 238 27.46 -15.96 27.61
N VAL A 239 28.23 -15.39 26.65
CA VAL A 239 27.69 -14.42 25.69
C VAL A 239 26.66 -15.08 24.77
N ALA A 240 26.97 -16.31 24.28
CA ALA A 240 26.05 -17.07 23.46
C ALA A 240 24.75 -17.44 24.20
N ASP A 241 24.84 -17.66 25.51
CA ASP A 241 23.70 -17.94 26.40
C ASP A 241 22.91 -16.66 26.75
N GLY A 242 23.35 -15.48 26.26
CA GLY A 242 22.63 -14.21 26.40
C GLY A 242 22.85 -13.48 27.73
N LEU A 243 23.92 -13.85 28.52
CA LEU A 243 24.24 -13.12 29.75
C LEU A 243 24.73 -11.71 29.43
N SER A 244 24.37 -10.76 30.34
CA SER A 244 24.77 -9.36 30.19
C SER A 244 26.28 -9.18 30.31
N LEU A 245 26.86 -8.30 29.49
CA LEU A 245 28.26 -7.89 29.58
C LEU A 245 28.53 -6.90 30.74
N SER A 246 27.50 -6.35 31.33
CA SER A 246 27.58 -5.35 32.40
C SER A 246 26.79 -5.81 33.62
N PRO A 247 27.27 -5.51 34.85
CA PRO A 247 26.54 -5.79 36.08
C PRO A 247 25.27 -4.92 36.25
N GLU A 248 25.10 -3.92 35.39
CA GLU A 248 23.95 -3.06 35.37
C GLU A 248 23.23 -3.16 34.05
N LYS A 249 21.92 -3.36 34.13
CA LYS A 249 21.03 -3.29 32.97
C LYS A 249 20.61 -1.85 32.77
N ALA A 250 21.06 -1.24 31.66
CA ALA A 250 20.60 0.07 31.25
C ALA A 250 19.11 0.02 30.92
N ASN A 251 18.30 0.79 31.61
CA ASN A 251 16.90 0.93 31.32
C ASN A 251 16.70 2.20 30.50
N THR A 252 16.04 2.11 29.37
CA THR A 252 15.64 3.24 28.55
C THR A 252 14.13 3.37 28.56
N LEU A 253 13.61 4.59 28.45
CA LEU A 253 12.17 4.82 28.31
C LEU A 253 11.63 4.05 27.11
N GLN A 254 12.36 4.04 26.00
CA GLN A 254 12.00 3.28 24.78
C GLN A 254 11.89 1.77 25.07
N GLY A 255 12.86 1.21 25.81
CA GLY A 255 12.86 -0.21 26.17
C GLY A 255 11.65 -0.58 27.01
N GLN A 256 11.27 0.24 27.97
CA GLN A 256 10.09 0.01 28.81
C GLN A 256 8.78 0.11 28.01
N LEU A 257 8.66 1.11 27.13
CA LEU A 257 7.49 1.24 26.25
C LEU A 257 7.36 0.05 25.29
N ASN A 258 8.46 -0.41 24.71
CA ASN A 258 8.45 -1.57 23.81
C ASN A 258 8.17 -2.90 24.54
N SER A 259 8.50 -3.00 25.82
CA SER A 259 8.16 -4.19 26.62
C SER A 259 6.67 -4.25 26.99
N LEU A 260 5.99 -3.11 27.03
CA LEU A 260 4.53 -3.07 27.20
C LEU A 260 3.83 -3.45 25.90
N ILE A 261 4.04 -2.66 24.87
CA ILE A 261 3.48 -2.90 23.53
C ILE A 261 4.50 -2.40 22.50
N PRO A 262 5.10 -3.26 21.67
CA PRO A 262 5.95 -2.82 20.57
C PRO A 262 5.22 -1.82 19.65
N GLY A 263 5.89 -0.72 19.31
CA GLY A 263 5.30 0.30 18.45
C GLY A 263 4.21 1.18 19.07
N LEU A 264 4.00 1.11 20.39
CA LEU A 264 2.94 1.85 21.11
C LEU A 264 2.92 3.36 20.76
N MET A 265 4.08 3.98 20.70
CA MET A 265 4.15 5.44 20.43
C MET A 265 3.79 5.78 18.99
N GLY A 266 4.20 4.95 18.01
CA GLY A 266 3.78 5.09 16.61
C GLY A 266 2.26 4.94 16.45
N LEU A 267 1.68 3.96 17.13
CA LEU A 267 0.24 3.72 17.14
C LEU A 267 -0.51 4.92 17.78
N THR A 268 -0.05 5.38 18.94
CA THR A 268 -0.65 6.54 19.64
C THR A 268 -0.61 7.80 18.78
N LEU A 269 0.54 8.07 18.14
CA LEU A 269 0.67 9.21 17.23
C LEU A 269 -0.27 9.11 16.05
N THR A 270 -0.42 7.91 15.49
CA THR A 270 -1.35 7.66 14.38
C THR A 270 -2.80 7.96 14.78
N PHE A 271 -3.25 7.47 15.94
CA PHE A 271 -4.59 7.78 16.44
C PHE A 271 -4.78 9.26 16.73
N LEU A 272 -3.75 9.93 17.26
CA LEU A 272 -3.79 11.38 17.47
C LEU A 272 -3.97 12.13 16.15
N CYS A 273 -3.20 11.77 15.12
CA CYS A 273 -3.33 12.37 13.79
C CYS A 273 -4.73 12.10 13.19
N MET A 274 -5.24 10.89 13.31
CA MET A 274 -6.59 10.54 12.87
C MET A 274 -7.67 11.36 13.59
N TRP A 275 -7.51 11.57 14.91
CA TRP A 275 -8.43 12.40 15.67
C TRP A 275 -8.40 13.87 15.26
N LEU A 276 -7.20 14.43 14.99
CA LEU A 276 -7.04 15.79 14.48
C LEU A 276 -7.67 15.95 13.10
N LEU A 277 -7.48 14.98 12.20
CA LEU A 277 -8.12 14.96 10.88
C LEU A 277 -9.66 14.90 10.99
N LYS A 278 -10.19 14.10 11.92
CA LYS A 278 -11.63 14.04 12.23
C LYS A 278 -12.16 15.41 12.69
N LYS A 279 -11.33 16.18 13.40
CA LYS A 279 -11.64 17.56 13.78
C LYS A 279 -11.44 18.57 12.66
N LYS A 280 -11.23 18.13 11.43
CA LYS A 280 -11.00 18.96 10.23
C LYS A 280 -9.75 19.84 10.31
N VAL A 281 -8.76 19.48 11.12
CA VAL A 281 -7.45 20.12 11.10
C VAL A 281 -6.76 19.76 9.78
N SER A 282 -6.21 20.74 9.08
CA SER A 282 -5.54 20.53 7.80
C SER A 282 -4.36 19.55 7.93
N PRO A 283 -4.18 18.61 7.02
CA PRO A 283 -3.01 17.73 7.00
C PRO A 283 -1.68 18.49 7.02
N ILE A 284 -1.60 19.63 6.33
CA ILE A 284 -0.41 20.49 6.31
C ILE A 284 -0.11 21.02 7.71
N THR A 285 -1.15 21.48 8.44
CA THR A 285 -1.00 21.96 9.82
C THR A 285 -0.47 20.86 10.74
N ILE A 286 -0.97 19.63 10.59
CA ILE A 286 -0.51 18.48 11.36
C ILE A 286 0.97 18.19 11.06
N ILE A 287 1.37 18.17 9.79
CA ILE A 287 2.75 17.94 9.37
C ILE A 287 3.68 19.00 9.97
N ILE A 288 3.33 20.28 9.86
CA ILE A 288 4.13 21.38 10.43
C ILE A 288 4.22 21.23 11.96
N GLY A 289 3.11 20.91 12.62
CA GLY A 289 3.08 20.66 14.05
C GLY A 289 4.01 19.52 14.48
N LEU A 290 4.00 18.40 13.73
CA LEU A 290 4.89 17.27 13.98
C LEU A 290 6.37 17.64 13.79
N PHE A 291 6.70 18.45 12.78
CA PHE A 291 8.06 18.97 12.61
C PHE A 291 8.51 19.82 13.81
N ILE A 292 7.68 20.75 14.27
CA ILE A 292 7.98 21.60 15.44
C ILE A 292 8.18 20.74 16.69
N VAL A 293 7.28 19.79 16.95
CA VAL A 293 7.38 18.88 18.09
C VAL A 293 8.64 18.02 18.01
N GLY A 294 8.96 17.46 16.83
CA GLY A 294 10.16 16.66 16.64
C GLY A 294 11.45 17.45 16.88
N ILE A 295 11.55 18.67 16.36
CA ILE A 295 12.70 19.57 16.59
C ILE A 295 12.83 19.93 18.08
N ALA A 296 11.72 20.28 18.72
CA ALA A 296 11.73 20.60 20.16
C ALA A 296 12.13 19.37 20.99
N ALA A 297 11.58 18.21 20.72
CA ALA A 297 11.92 16.96 21.41
C ALA A 297 13.41 16.61 21.27
N ARG A 298 13.99 16.84 20.08
CA ARG A 298 15.42 16.66 19.84
C ARG A 298 16.25 17.69 20.61
N PHE A 299 15.83 18.95 20.61
CA PHE A 299 16.52 20.02 21.35
C PHE A 299 16.57 19.74 22.84
N PHE A 300 15.50 19.24 23.45
CA PHE A 300 15.43 18.87 24.85
C PHE A 300 16.03 17.48 25.18
N GLY A 301 16.60 16.77 24.21
CA GLY A 301 17.21 15.46 24.42
C GLY A 301 16.20 14.35 24.77
N ILE A 302 14.93 14.51 24.37
CA ILE A 302 13.88 13.51 24.60
C ILE A 302 13.91 12.45 23.49
N MET A 303 14.25 12.86 22.24
CA MET A 303 14.28 12.03 21.03
C MET A 303 15.61 12.16 20.30
#